data_4434cbe4c6722fd1c2cc60fad21467b7
#
_entry.id   4434cbe4c6722fd1c2cc60fad21467b7
#
_cell.length_a   1.000
_cell.length_b   1.000
_cell.length_c   1.000
_cell.angle_alpha   90.00
_cell.angle_beta   90.00
_cell.angle_gamma   90.00
#
_symmetry.space_group_name_H-M   'P 1'
#
loop_
_entity.id
_entity.type
_entity.pdbx_description
1 polymer ?
#
loop_
_entity_poly.entity_id
_entity_poly.type
_entity_poly.pdbx_seq_one_letter_code
_entity_poly.pdbx_strand_id
1 'polypeptide(L)'
;ADSAAQSRDEATASSNLGWRVAAWAAACVPAASLALTASSLPLWHLPDLKEDPRMAAALGALDAVPEGVSVETDTTLLARLVPGREVYWVGTTGSMDTPPEYVVIDARSYAWGDQQVDAESWGSAAHPGHSYETVYAKQGFRVVRRTS
;
A
#
# COMPACT_ATOMS: atom_id res chain seq x y z
N ALA A 1 -52.46 54.77 -2.21
CA ALA A 1 -51.23 54.58 -1.43
C ALA A 1 -50.93 53.13 -1.15
N ASP A 2 -51.91 52.23 -1.19
CA ASP A 2 -51.71 50.78 -0.89
C ASP A 2 -51.04 49.96 -1.99
N SER A 3 -51.16 50.35 -3.26
CA SER A 3 -50.65 49.58 -4.37
C SER A 3 -49.10 49.56 -4.47
N ALA A 4 -48.42 50.57 -3.95
CA ALA A 4 -46.93 50.64 -3.96
C ALA A 4 -46.26 49.84 -2.85
N ALA A 5 -46.96 49.58 -1.74
CA ALA A 5 -46.48 48.77 -0.64
C ALA A 5 -46.52 47.28 -1.01
N GLN A 6 -47.57 46.83 -1.66
CA GLN A 6 -47.78 45.45 -2.09
C GLN A 6 -46.76 45.02 -3.13
N SER A 7 -46.39 45.88 -4.08
CA SER A 7 -45.34 45.57 -5.09
C SER A 7 -43.93 45.45 -4.50
N ARG A 8 -43.64 46.10 -3.36
CA ARG A 8 -42.33 45.96 -2.69
C ARG A 8 -42.20 44.66 -1.91
N ASP A 9 -43.27 44.20 -1.31
CA ASP A 9 -43.28 42.94 -0.55
C ASP A 9 -43.14 41.71 -1.49
N GLU A 10 -43.77 41.75 -2.66
CA GLU A 10 -43.63 40.69 -3.66
C GLU A 10 -42.21 40.64 -4.26
N ALA A 11 -41.58 41.77 -4.51
CA ALA A 11 -40.23 41.86 -5.03
C ALA A 11 -39.17 41.35 -4.02
N THR A 12 -39.37 41.59 -2.73
CA THR A 12 -38.48 41.09 -1.67
C THR A 12 -38.67 39.59 -1.41
N ALA A 13 -39.90 39.09 -1.51
CA ALA A 13 -40.15 37.65 -1.37
C ALA A 13 -39.54 36.82 -2.50
N SER A 14 -39.62 37.30 -3.75
CA SER A 14 -39.03 36.60 -4.91
C SER A 14 -37.48 36.60 -4.90
N SER A 15 -36.86 37.69 -4.41
CA SER A 15 -35.40 37.75 -4.30
C SER A 15 -34.86 36.79 -3.22
N ASN A 16 -35.60 36.63 -2.11
CA ASN A 16 -35.22 35.69 -1.04
C ASN A 16 -35.37 34.23 -1.45
N LEU A 17 -36.28 33.90 -2.35
CA LEU A 17 -36.42 32.55 -2.86
C LEU A 17 -35.27 32.18 -3.81
N GLY A 18 -34.85 33.11 -4.68
CA GLY A 18 -33.78 32.89 -5.64
C GLY A 18 -32.44 32.61 -4.99
N TRP A 19 -32.02 33.37 -3.98
CA TRP A 19 -30.75 33.15 -3.31
C TRP A 19 -30.74 31.88 -2.45
N ARG A 20 -31.88 31.49 -1.86
CA ARG A 20 -32.03 30.23 -1.10
C ARG A 20 -31.89 29.01 -2.02
N VAL A 21 -32.51 29.06 -3.21
CA VAL A 21 -32.37 27.99 -4.22
C VAL A 21 -30.93 27.88 -4.69
N ALA A 22 -30.26 29.01 -4.94
CA ALA A 22 -28.85 29.03 -5.33
C ALA A 22 -27.93 28.50 -4.23
N ALA A 23 -28.19 28.79 -2.97
CA ALA A 23 -27.45 28.30 -1.82
C ALA A 23 -27.60 26.77 -1.67
N TRP A 24 -28.80 26.22 -1.84
CA TRP A 24 -29.04 24.78 -1.82
C TRP A 24 -28.37 24.06 -3.00
N ALA A 25 -28.41 24.62 -4.19
CA ALA A 25 -27.73 24.07 -5.35
C ALA A 25 -26.21 24.04 -5.16
N ALA A 26 -25.63 25.12 -4.61
CA ALA A 26 -24.21 25.19 -4.31
C ALA A 26 -23.73 24.18 -3.24
N ALA A 27 -24.60 23.78 -2.33
CA ALA A 27 -24.31 22.77 -1.30
C ALA A 27 -24.50 21.34 -1.81
N CYS A 28 -25.51 21.10 -2.65
CA CYS A 28 -25.84 19.76 -3.15
C CYS A 28 -24.85 19.23 -4.21
N VAL A 29 -24.28 20.11 -5.04
CA VAL A 29 -23.34 19.71 -6.09
C VAL A 29 -22.06 19.08 -5.52
N PRO A 30 -21.35 19.70 -4.56
CA PRO A 30 -20.14 19.07 -4.00
C PRO A 30 -20.46 17.82 -3.18
N ALA A 31 -21.61 17.76 -2.50
CA ALA A 31 -22.01 16.55 -1.77
C ALA A 31 -22.31 15.39 -2.70
N ALA A 32 -22.99 15.62 -3.82
CA ALA A 32 -23.24 14.60 -4.83
C ALA A 32 -21.95 14.13 -5.53
N SER A 33 -21.02 15.05 -5.81
CA SER A 33 -19.72 14.71 -6.39
C SER A 33 -18.87 13.85 -5.44
N LEU A 34 -18.84 14.17 -4.15
CA LEU A 34 -18.16 13.37 -3.13
C LEU A 34 -18.78 11.97 -2.97
N ALA A 35 -20.10 11.86 -3.00
CA ALA A 35 -20.78 10.58 -2.92
C ALA A 35 -20.52 9.70 -4.14
N LEU A 36 -20.51 10.28 -5.35
CA LEU A 36 -20.20 9.55 -6.58
C LEU A 36 -18.73 9.09 -6.64
N THR A 37 -17.78 9.93 -6.23
CA THR A 37 -16.37 9.55 -6.17
C THR A 37 -16.10 8.51 -5.08
N ALA A 38 -16.71 8.64 -3.91
CA ALA A 38 -16.60 7.67 -2.85
C ALA A 38 -17.16 6.30 -3.26
N SER A 39 -18.30 6.25 -3.95
CA SER A 39 -18.90 5.00 -4.41
C SER A 39 -18.14 4.32 -5.57
N SER A 40 -17.37 5.07 -6.35
CA SER A 40 -16.55 4.53 -7.45
C SER A 40 -15.16 4.08 -7.00
N LEU A 41 -14.73 4.43 -5.80
CA LEU A 41 -13.45 3.95 -5.25
C LEU A 41 -13.61 2.50 -4.75
N PRO A 42 -12.68 1.59 -5.09
CA PRO A 42 -12.74 0.18 -4.66
C PRO A 42 -12.47 0.00 -3.15
N LEU A 43 -12.55 1.07 -2.36
CA LEU A 43 -12.33 1.05 -0.91
C LEU A 43 -13.38 0.20 -0.16
N TRP A 44 -14.55 -0.03 -0.76
CA TRP A 44 -15.60 -0.88 -0.18
C TRP A 44 -15.30 -2.38 -0.27
N HIS A 45 -14.25 -2.77 -1.04
CA HIS A 45 -13.77 -4.15 -1.16
C HIS A 45 -12.60 -4.46 -0.21
N LEU A 46 -12.26 -3.54 0.71
CA LEU A 46 -11.22 -3.76 1.72
C LEU A 46 -11.42 -5.01 2.62
N PRO A 47 -12.66 -5.48 2.91
CA PRO A 47 -12.86 -6.75 3.62
C PRO A 47 -12.25 -7.95 2.90
N ASP A 48 -12.31 -7.98 1.57
CA ASP A 48 -11.83 -9.11 0.76
C ASP A 48 -10.29 -9.23 0.79
N LEU A 49 -9.58 -8.13 1.09
CA LEU A 49 -8.12 -8.16 1.23
C LEU A 49 -7.64 -8.94 2.45
N LYS A 50 -8.47 -9.10 3.49
CA LYS A 50 -8.12 -9.86 4.69
C LYS A 50 -8.18 -11.36 4.48
N GLU A 51 -8.93 -11.82 3.48
CA GLU A 51 -9.09 -13.23 3.12
C GLU A 51 -8.17 -13.65 1.98
N ASP A 52 -7.42 -12.72 1.37
CA ASP A 52 -6.45 -13.06 0.34
C ASP A 52 -5.32 -13.92 0.94
N PRO A 53 -5.20 -15.20 0.51
CA PRO A 53 -4.14 -16.09 0.97
C PRO A 53 -2.74 -15.51 0.76
N ARG A 54 -2.58 -14.66 -0.26
CA ARG A 54 -1.32 -14.01 -0.55
C ARG A 54 -1.01 -12.89 0.47
N MET A 55 -2.01 -12.12 0.89
CA MET A 55 -1.84 -11.13 1.95
C MET A 55 -1.44 -11.80 3.27
N ALA A 56 -2.10 -12.91 3.63
CA ALA A 56 -1.75 -13.68 4.81
C ALA A 56 -0.32 -14.25 4.72
N ALA A 57 0.11 -14.67 3.52
CA ALA A 57 1.48 -15.13 3.30
C ALA A 57 2.50 -13.99 3.40
N ALA A 58 2.18 -12.79 2.90
CA ALA A 58 3.03 -11.62 3.03
C ALA A 58 3.24 -11.22 4.50
N LEU A 59 2.17 -11.22 5.31
CA LEU A 59 2.26 -10.98 6.75
C LEU A 59 3.13 -12.03 7.45
N GLY A 60 2.94 -13.31 7.12
CA GLY A 60 3.78 -14.39 7.67
C GLY A 60 5.26 -14.26 7.27
N ALA A 61 5.56 -13.73 6.08
CA ALA A 61 6.94 -13.44 5.69
C ALA A 61 7.55 -12.29 6.51
N LEU A 62 6.76 -11.25 6.83
CA LEU A 62 7.20 -10.16 7.72
C LEU A 62 7.47 -10.66 9.14
N ASP A 63 6.59 -11.50 9.66
CA ASP A 63 6.70 -12.07 11.02
C ASP A 63 7.91 -13.02 11.15
N ALA A 64 8.33 -13.65 10.04
CA ALA A 64 9.50 -14.52 10.02
C ALA A 64 10.85 -13.77 10.10
N VAL A 65 10.85 -12.44 9.94
CA VAL A 65 12.04 -11.59 10.04
C VAL A 65 12.01 -10.84 11.38
N PRO A 66 12.92 -11.10 12.33
CA PRO A 66 12.97 -10.38 13.59
C PRO A 66 13.24 -8.88 13.43
N GLU A 67 12.97 -8.09 14.47
CA GLU A 67 13.44 -6.72 14.55
C GLU A 67 14.95 -6.66 14.88
N GLY A 68 15.60 -5.56 14.50
CA GLY A 68 17.01 -5.31 14.78
C GLY A 68 18.00 -6.04 13.87
N VAL A 69 17.53 -6.79 12.88
CA VAL A 69 18.37 -7.51 11.91
C VAL A 69 18.55 -6.76 10.61
N SER A 70 19.60 -7.11 9.87
CA SER A 70 19.80 -6.67 8.49
C SER A 70 19.06 -7.58 7.52
N VAL A 71 18.35 -6.99 6.56
CA VAL A 71 17.53 -7.73 5.59
C VAL A 71 17.66 -7.15 4.18
N GLU A 72 17.86 -8.03 3.21
CA GLU A 72 17.82 -7.68 1.80
C GLU A 72 16.52 -8.16 1.18
N THR A 73 15.84 -7.29 0.45
CA THR A 73 14.51 -7.60 -0.09
C THR A 73 14.23 -6.90 -1.41
N ASP A 74 13.29 -7.45 -2.18
CA ASP A 74 12.70 -6.77 -3.33
C ASP A 74 11.66 -5.71 -2.92
N THR A 75 11.04 -5.04 -3.89
CA THR A 75 10.08 -3.94 -3.66
C THR A 75 8.83 -4.33 -2.89
N THR A 76 8.42 -5.60 -2.94
CA THR A 76 7.09 -6.01 -2.49
C THR A 76 6.88 -5.79 -0.98
N LEU A 77 7.89 -6.13 -0.17
CA LEU A 77 7.83 -6.00 1.29
C LEU A 77 8.75 -4.93 1.87
N LEU A 78 9.56 -4.26 1.03
CA LEU A 78 10.57 -3.31 1.46
C LEU A 78 10.03 -2.27 2.45
N ALA A 79 8.98 -1.55 2.08
CA ALA A 79 8.42 -0.49 2.92
C ALA A 79 7.87 -0.99 4.27
N ARG A 80 7.48 -2.26 4.36
CA ARG A 80 6.96 -2.88 5.59
C ARG A 80 8.06 -3.44 6.48
N LEU A 81 9.22 -3.72 5.92
CA LEU A 81 10.39 -4.19 6.67
C LEU A 81 11.20 -3.05 7.29
N VAL A 82 11.20 -1.85 6.67
CA VAL A 82 11.94 -0.67 7.14
C VAL A 82 11.73 -0.33 8.63
N PRO A 83 10.50 -0.38 9.19
CA PRO A 83 10.35 -0.18 10.62
C PRO A 83 11.06 -1.27 11.43
N GLY A 84 12.06 -0.87 12.22
CA GLY A 84 12.78 -1.74 13.14
C GLY A 84 13.84 -2.66 12.54
N ARG A 85 14.18 -2.53 11.24
CA ARG A 85 15.19 -3.35 10.55
C ARG A 85 16.07 -2.50 9.66
N GLU A 86 17.28 -2.98 9.39
CA GLU A 86 18.19 -2.38 8.42
C GLU A 86 17.93 -3.01 7.04
N VAL A 87 17.25 -2.27 6.15
CA VAL A 87 16.69 -2.81 4.91
C VAL A 87 17.50 -2.37 3.71
N TYR A 88 17.88 -3.34 2.89
CA TYR A 88 18.61 -3.17 1.65
C TYR A 88 17.78 -3.67 0.45
N TRP A 89 18.03 -3.06 -0.69
CA TRP A 89 17.47 -3.53 -1.96
C TRP A 89 18.28 -4.70 -2.51
N VAL A 90 17.59 -5.70 -3.08
CA VAL A 90 18.23 -6.84 -3.74
C VAL A 90 19.27 -6.41 -4.76
N GLY A 91 20.47 -6.98 -4.65
CA GLY A 91 21.61 -6.70 -5.53
C GLY A 91 22.45 -5.48 -5.16
N THR A 92 22.14 -4.76 -4.07
CA THR A 92 22.93 -3.59 -3.64
C THR A 92 23.96 -3.90 -2.55
N THR A 93 23.93 -5.09 -1.98
CA THR A 93 24.72 -5.49 -0.81
C THR A 93 25.97 -6.29 -1.13
N GLY A 94 26.23 -6.59 -2.41
CA GLY A 94 27.35 -7.44 -2.85
C GLY A 94 28.77 -6.94 -2.51
N SER A 95 28.90 -5.66 -2.11
CA SER A 95 30.17 -5.07 -1.66
C SER A 95 30.27 -4.85 -0.15
N MET A 96 29.30 -5.36 0.62
CA MET A 96 29.30 -5.22 2.08
C MET A 96 30.25 -6.25 2.71
N ASP A 97 31.02 -5.81 3.72
CA ASP A 97 31.90 -6.73 4.48
C ASP A 97 31.10 -7.78 5.25
N THR A 98 29.89 -7.45 5.66
CA THR A 98 28.96 -8.36 6.35
C THR A 98 27.65 -8.43 5.58
N PRO A 99 27.37 -9.56 4.90
CA PRO A 99 26.11 -9.75 4.19
C PRO A 99 24.89 -9.70 5.12
N PRO A 100 23.71 -9.34 4.58
CA PRO A 100 22.47 -9.33 5.34
C PRO A 100 22.19 -10.67 6.03
N GLU A 101 21.61 -10.60 7.24
CA GLU A 101 21.23 -11.80 8.00
C GLU A 101 20.04 -12.52 7.36
N TYR A 102 19.15 -11.76 6.73
CA TYR A 102 17.97 -12.28 6.06
C TYR A 102 17.89 -11.80 4.63
N VAL A 103 17.34 -12.66 3.78
CA VAL A 103 16.91 -12.30 2.42
C VAL A 103 15.43 -12.65 2.27
N VAL A 104 14.65 -11.68 1.82
CA VAL A 104 13.20 -11.83 1.61
C VAL A 104 12.87 -11.61 0.15
N ILE A 105 12.35 -12.63 -0.50
CA ILE A 105 12.01 -12.61 -1.92
C ILE A 105 10.52 -12.89 -2.12
N ASP A 106 9.89 -12.05 -2.91
CA ASP A 106 8.62 -12.36 -3.56
C ASP A 106 8.88 -12.83 -4.99
N ALA A 107 8.78 -14.12 -5.24
CA ALA A 107 9.01 -14.70 -6.56
C ALA A 107 8.07 -14.17 -7.67
N ARG A 108 7.04 -13.40 -7.31
CA ARG A 108 6.12 -12.73 -8.25
C ARG A 108 6.39 -11.22 -8.38
N SER A 109 7.45 -10.73 -7.75
CA SER A 109 7.85 -9.33 -7.87
C SER A 109 8.31 -9.02 -9.30
N TYR A 110 7.91 -7.88 -9.81
CA TYR A 110 8.38 -7.41 -11.12
C TYR A 110 9.93 -7.21 -11.18
N ALA A 111 10.58 -7.12 -10.02
CA ALA A 111 12.03 -7.01 -9.93
C ALA A 111 12.77 -8.20 -10.58
N TRP A 112 12.11 -9.34 -10.70
CA TRP A 112 12.70 -10.56 -11.26
C TRP A 112 12.35 -10.80 -12.73
N GLY A 113 11.43 -10.02 -13.31
CA GLY A 113 10.92 -10.26 -14.67
C GLY A 113 10.33 -11.66 -14.79
N ASP A 114 10.76 -12.41 -15.83
CA ASP A 114 10.30 -13.79 -16.07
C ASP A 114 11.18 -14.86 -15.37
N GLN A 115 12.12 -14.44 -14.53
CA GLN A 115 13.02 -15.38 -13.84
C GLN A 115 12.33 -16.06 -12.66
N GLN A 116 12.49 -17.37 -12.56
CA GLN A 116 12.15 -18.10 -11.34
C GLN A 116 13.31 -17.98 -10.35
N VAL A 117 13.10 -17.20 -9.30
CA VAL A 117 14.14 -16.95 -8.29
C VAL A 117 13.90 -17.86 -7.08
N ASP A 118 14.93 -18.64 -6.77
CA ASP A 118 15.04 -19.38 -5.51
C ASP A 118 15.88 -18.56 -4.53
N ALA A 119 15.33 -18.28 -3.35
CA ALA A 119 15.92 -17.36 -2.40
C ALA A 119 17.24 -17.86 -1.80
N GLU A 120 17.39 -19.18 -1.57
CA GLU A 120 18.63 -19.78 -1.05
C GLU A 120 19.76 -19.68 -2.07
N SER A 121 19.46 -20.11 -3.30
CA SER A 121 20.42 -20.06 -4.41
C SER A 121 20.81 -18.62 -4.73
N TRP A 122 19.84 -17.71 -4.72
CA TRP A 122 20.08 -16.30 -4.96
C TRP A 122 20.96 -15.69 -3.87
N GLY A 123 20.62 -15.89 -2.59
CA GLY A 123 21.37 -15.37 -1.45
C GLY A 123 22.82 -15.85 -1.46
N SER A 124 23.04 -17.14 -1.70
CA SER A 124 24.40 -17.72 -1.77
C SER A 124 25.20 -17.23 -2.98
N ALA A 125 24.53 -16.96 -4.11
CA ALA A 125 25.18 -16.41 -5.30
C ALA A 125 25.50 -14.92 -5.15
N ALA A 126 24.62 -14.15 -4.51
CA ALA A 126 24.82 -12.72 -4.26
C ALA A 126 25.90 -12.46 -3.19
N HIS A 127 26.07 -13.41 -2.25
CA HIS A 127 27.01 -13.31 -1.13
C HIS A 127 27.96 -14.53 -1.10
N PRO A 128 28.98 -14.57 -1.96
CA PRO A 128 29.91 -15.71 -2.03
C PRO A 128 30.61 -15.99 -0.69
N GLY A 129 30.63 -17.25 -0.30
CA GLY A 129 31.18 -17.70 0.97
C GLY A 129 30.16 -17.76 2.11
N HIS A 130 28.91 -17.38 1.86
CA HIS A 130 27.83 -17.47 2.82
C HIS A 130 26.72 -18.41 2.32
N SER A 131 26.07 -19.06 3.25
CA SER A 131 24.96 -19.98 3.00
C SER A 131 23.69 -19.46 3.66
N TYR A 132 22.56 -19.74 3.02
CA TYR A 132 21.24 -19.35 3.50
C TYR A 132 20.34 -20.56 3.58
N GLU A 133 19.45 -20.60 4.56
CA GLU A 133 18.42 -21.62 4.73
C GLU A 133 17.02 -21.01 4.73
N THR A 134 16.04 -21.69 4.16
CA THR A 134 14.65 -21.24 4.16
C THR A 134 14.03 -21.35 5.56
N VAL A 135 13.56 -20.22 6.09
CA VAL A 135 12.79 -20.16 7.35
C VAL A 135 11.30 -19.96 7.12
N TYR A 136 10.92 -19.46 5.93
CA TYR A 136 9.52 -19.31 5.53
C TYR A 136 9.36 -19.43 4.01
N ALA A 137 8.32 -20.16 3.58
CA ALA A 137 7.95 -20.28 2.17
C ALA A 137 6.45 -20.46 2.00
N LYS A 138 5.74 -19.48 1.44
CA LYS A 138 4.31 -19.55 1.17
C LYS A 138 3.89 -18.57 0.07
N GLN A 139 3.02 -19.01 -0.85
CA GLN A 139 2.41 -18.17 -1.91
C GLN A 139 3.38 -17.32 -2.74
N GLY A 140 4.62 -17.81 -2.94
CA GLY A 140 5.67 -17.11 -3.66
C GLY A 140 6.58 -16.25 -2.78
N PHE A 141 6.21 -15.98 -1.52
CA PHE A 141 7.11 -15.35 -0.56
C PHE A 141 8.05 -16.38 0.03
N ARG A 142 9.34 -16.04 0.08
CA ARG A 142 10.40 -16.83 0.70
C ARG A 142 11.24 -15.94 1.60
N VAL A 143 11.50 -16.41 2.79
CA VAL A 143 12.44 -15.80 3.74
C VAL A 143 13.53 -16.79 4.00
N VAL A 144 14.76 -16.39 3.77
CA VAL A 144 15.94 -17.21 4.08
C VAL A 144 16.81 -16.47 5.08
N ARG A 145 17.44 -17.24 5.96
CA ARG A 145 18.35 -16.74 7.00
C ARG A 145 19.76 -17.24 6.70
N ARG A 146 20.76 -16.37 6.88
CA ARG A 146 22.15 -16.71 6.78
C ARG A 146 22.54 -17.72 7.88
N THR A 147 23.26 -18.78 7.52
CA THR A 147 23.72 -19.84 8.43
C THR A 147 25.23 -19.81 8.68
N SER A 148 26.00 -19.23 7.76
CA SER A 148 27.45 -19.11 7.84
C SER A 148 27.95 -17.87 7.13
#